data_e8c3d9a0c55fa354b2794601f011aeff
#
_entry.id   e8c3d9a0c55fa354b2794601f011aeff
#
_cell.length_a   1.000
_cell.length_b   1.000
_cell.length_c   1.000
_cell.angle_alpha   90.00
_cell.angle_beta   90.00
_cell.angle_gamma   90.00
#
_symmetry.space_group_name_H-M   'P 1'
#
loop_
_entity.id
_entity.type
_entity.pdbx_description
1 polymer ?
#
loop_
_entity_poly.entity_id
_entity_poly.type
_entity_poly.pdbx_seq_one_letter_code
_entity_poly.pdbx_strand_id
1 'polypeptide(L)'
;MELKPLEFYLTYNHNDLTNICEKLKEWDSEANTDQFYAYMKSGLVNQKVYPFVAYNSIGDIIACAVLSAAASPMYIDSVLYIQWVWIDPHYPSLWKKGMKFLYEICRQFGIKKMVGNVRRLPEIFQRKFGFVQTDAIIEKEVV
;
A
#
# COMPACT_ATOMS: atom_id res chain seq x y z
N MET A 1 19.93 13.41 4.26
CA MET A 1 19.94 12.31 3.27
C MET A 1 19.12 12.71 2.06
N GLU A 2 19.72 12.66 0.90
CA GLU A 2 19.06 13.02 -0.34
C GLU A 2 18.22 11.85 -0.84
N LEU A 3 16.93 12.06 -1.11
CA LEU A 3 16.04 11.03 -1.62
C LEU A 3 16.24 10.87 -3.13
N LYS A 4 16.39 9.62 -3.57
CA LYS A 4 16.54 9.31 -4.99
C LYS A 4 15.17 9.24 -5.66
N PRO A 5 15.00 9.86 -6.85
CA PRO A 5 13.76 9.70 -7.61
C PRO A 5 13.48 8.23 -7.94
N LEU A 6 12.20 7.88 -8.02
CA LEU A 6 11.69 6.55 -8.40
C LEU A 6 12.05 5.42 -7.42
N GLU A 7 12.51 5.75 -6.21
CA GLU A 7 12.70 4.79 -5.12
C GLU A 7 11.60 4.96 -4.07
N PHE A 8 11.26 3.89 -3.36
CA PHE A 8 10.23 3.92 -2.33
C PHE A 8 10.84 4.23 -0.95
N TYR A 9 10.23 5.16 -0.24
CA TYR A 9 10.65 5.59 1.09
C TYR A 9 9.49 5.59 2.06
N LEU A 10 9.73 5.11 3.27
CA LEU A 10 8.78 5.27 4.37
C LEU A 10 8.60 6.75 4.68
N THR A 11 7.36 7.19 4.81
CA THR A 11 7.08 8.58 5.12
C THR A 11 6.33 8.75 6.44
N TYR A 12 6.72 9.78 7.20
CA TYR A 12 6.04 10.26 8.41
C TYR A 12 5.49 11.66 8.20
N ASN A 13 5.69 12.22 7.03
CA ASN A 13 5.45 13.62 6.73
C ASN A 13 3.96 13.87 6.51
N HIS A 14 3.41 14.88 7.21
CA HIS A 14 2.01 15.24 7.10
C HIS A 14 1.59 15.53 5.65
N ASN A 15 2.43 16.24 4.89
CA ASN A 15 2.12 16.58 3.50
C ASN A 15 2.02 15.32 2.63
N ASP A 16 2.91 14.36 2.82
CA ASP A 16 2.85 13.10 2.09
C ASP A 16 1.60 12.29 2.44
N LEU A 17 1.27 12.20 3.73
CA LEU A 17 0.07 11.47 4.18
C LEU A 17 -1.19 12.11 3.61
N THR A 18 -1.24 13.44 3.57
CA THR A 18 -2.34 14.18 2.97
C THR A 18 -2.42 13.91 1.45
N ASN A 19 -1.29 13.90 0.76
CA ASN A 19 -1.24 13.60 -0.67
C ASN A 19 -1.70 12.16 -0.97
N ILE A 20 -1.32 11.20 -0.13
CA ILE A 20 -1.82 9.82 -0.25
C ILE A 20 -3.34 9.80 -0.16
N CYS A 21 -3.91 10.52 0.81
CA CYS A 21 -5.37 10.62 0.96
C CYS A 21 -6.03 11.27 -0.25
N GLU A 22 -5.43 12.30 -0.82
CA GLU A 22 -5.95 12.95 -2.03
C GLU A 22 -5.98 11.98 -3.21
N LYS A 23 -4.92 11.18 -3.39
CA LYS A 23 -4.87 10.16 -4.44
C LYS A 23 -5.90 9.06 -4.21
N LEU A 24 -6.11 8.64 -2.98
CA LEU A 24 -7.14 7.68 -2.64
C LEU A 24 -8.54 8.22 -2.99
N LYS A 25 -8.80 9.49 -2.69
CA LYS A 25 -10.09 10.13 -2.99
C LYS A 25 -10.34 10.24 -4.50
N GLU A 26 -9.29 10.52 -5.28
CA GLU A 26 -9.39 10.53 -6.74
C GLU A 26 -9.70 9.14 -7.30
N TRP A 27 -9.12 8.10 -6.69
CA TRP A 27 -9.32 6.71 -7.10
C TRP A 27 -10.67 6.18 -6.65
N ASP A 28 -11.13 6.56 -5.45
CA ASP A 28 -12.41 6.14 -4.87
C ASP A 28 -13.06 7.33 -4.17
N SER A 29 -14.05 7.94 -4.83
CA SER A 29 -14.72 9.14 -4.33
C SER A 29 -15.48 8.92 -3.01
N GLU A 30 -15.80 7.67 -2.67
CA GLU A 30 -16.50 7.32 -1.44
C GLU A 30 -15.56 7.05 -0.28
N ALA A 31 -14.24 7.05 -0.52
CA ALA A 31 -13.27 6.80 0.53
C ALA A 31 -13.33 7.86 1.62
N ASN A 32 -13.29 7.42 2.87
CA ASN A 32 -13.21 8.30 4.03
C ASN A 32 -11.74 8.63 4.30
N THR A 33 -11.28 9.75 3.74
CA THR A 33 -9.87 10.13 3.82
C THR A 33 -9.45 10.58 5.21
N ASP A 34 -10.37 11.14 6.02
CA ASP A 34 -10.07 11.49 7.40
C ASP A 34 -9.78 10.23 8.24
N GLN A 35 -10.57 9.18 8.05
CA GLN A 35 -10.32 7.90 8.70
C GLN A 35 -9.02 7.26 8.21
N PHE A 36 -8.74 7.34 6.92
CA PHE A 36 -7.53 6.75 6.35
C PHE A 36 -6.28 7.48 6.84
N TYR A 37 -6.33 8.81 6.92
CA TYR A 37 -5.25 9.60 7.50
C TYR A 37 -5.00 9.20 8.97
N ALA A 38 -6.06 9.13 9.78
CA ALA A 38 -5.96 8.73 11.18
C ALA A 38 -5.40 7.31 11.32
N TYR A 39 -5.81 6.40 10.44
CA TYR A 39 -5.32 5.03 10.40
C TYR A 39 -3.81 4.99 10.14
N MET A 40 -3.32 5.73 9.15
CA MET A 40 -1.89 5.80 8.85
C MET A 40 -1.11 6.43 10.01
N LYS A 41 -1.61 7.55 10.53
CA LYS A 41 -0.95 8.28 11.61
C LYS A 41 -0.83 7.44 12.88
N SER A 42 -1.93 6.85 13.32
CA SER A 42 -1.96 5.97 14.50
C SER A 42 -1.10 4.72 14.27
N GLY A 43 -1.17 4.14 13.09
CA GLY A 43 -0.40 2.96 12.75
C GLY A 43 1.10 3.20 12.72
N LEU A 44 1.53 4.38 12.28
CA LEU A 44 2.94 4.78 12.34
C LEU A 44 3.44 4.88 13.78
N VAL A 45 2.67 5.52 14.65
CA VAL A 45 3.01 5.65 16.07
C VAL A 45 3.12 4.28 16.73
N ASN A 46 2.20 3.37 16.41
CA ASN A 46 2.15 2.03 16.98
C ASN A 46 2.99 1.00 16.23
N GLN A 47 3.71 1.40 15.19
CA GLN A 47 4.54 0.53 14.35
C GLN A 47 3.74 -0.63 13.74
N LYS A 48 2.53 -0.35 13.26
CA LYS A 48 1.63 -1.33 12.64
C LYS A 48 1.30 -1.04 11.19
N VAL A 49 1.42 0.23 10.76
CA VAL A 49 1.13 0.66 9.41
C VAL A 49 2.31 1.44 8.88
N TYR A 50 2.66 1.18 7.63
CA TYR A 50 3.86 1.73 7.00
C TYR A 50 3.50 2.30 5.63
N PRO A 51 3.28 3.62 5.53
CA PRO A 51 3.08 4.27 4.23
C PRO A 51 4.42 4.55 3.55
N PHE A 52 4.53 4.13 2.29
CA PHE A 52 5.69 4.36 1.45
C PHE A 52 5.31 5.23 0.26
N VAL A 53 6.21 6.09 -0.15
CA VAL A 53 6.03 6.95 -1.31
C VAL A 53 7.25 6.91 -2.22
N ALA A 54 7.02 7.17 -3.51
CA ALA A 54 8.09 7.41 -4.47
C ALA A 54 7.86 8.77 -5.11
N TYR A 55 8.94 9.51 -5.34
CA TYR A 55 8.90 10.85 -5.91
C TYR A 55 9.53 10.85 -7.31
N ASN A 56 9.08 11.78 -8.15
CA ASN A 56 9.79 12.09 -9.38
C ASN A 56 10.96 13.07 -9.11
N SER A 57 11.64 13.50 -10.17
CA SER A 57 12.82 14.38 -10.03
C SER A 57 12.48 15.77 -9.50
N ILE A 58 11.23 16.20 -9.59
CA ILE A 58 10.79 17.51 -9.07
C ILE A 58 10.09 17.43 -7.70
N GLY A 59 10.02 16.23 -7.11
CA GLY A 59 9.50 16.04 -5.76
C GLY A 59 8.02 15.75 -5.64
N ASP A 60 7.32 15.48 -6.76
CA ASP A 60 5.92 15.05 -6.73
C ASP A 60 5.82 13.56 -6.41
N ILE A 61 4.80 13.19 -5.63
CA ILE A 61 4.50 11.79 -5.36
C ILE A 61 3.90 11.15 -6.62
N ILE A 62 4.55 10.11 -7.11
CA ILE A 62 4.13 9.37 -8.30
C ILE A 62 3.75 7.93 -7.99
N ALA A 63 3.95 7.50 -6.78
CA ALA A 63 3.50 6.19 -6.31
C ALA A 63 3.38 6.19 -4.80
N CYS A 64 2.50 5.37 -4.28
CA CYS A 64 2.42 5.11 -2.85
C CYS A 64 1.99 3.67 -2.60
N ALA A 65 2.39 3.15 -1.45
CA ALA A 65 1.97 1.84 -0.97
C ALA A 65 1.76 1.94 0.53
N VAL A 66 0.57 1.60 0.99
CA VAL A 66 0.25 1.57 2.42
C VAL A 66 0.20 0.11 2.85
N LEU A 67 1.14 -0.27 3.69
CA LEU A 67 1.36 -1.65 4.09
C LEU A 67 1.14 -1.80 5.59
N SER A 68 0.74 -2.99 6.00
CA SER A 68 0.74 -3.38 7.41
C SER A 68 1.25 -4.80 7.53
N ALA A 69 1.99 -5.07 8.62
CA ALA A 69 2.48 -6.40 8.91
C ALA A 69 1.82 -6.87 10.19
N ALA A 70 1.24 -8.06 10.17
CA ALA A 70 0.58 -8.63 11.32
C ALA A 70 0.71 -10.15 11.33
N ALA A 71 0.82 -10.71 12.54
CA ALA A 71 0.63 -12.14 12.71
C ALA A 71 -0.85 -12.44 12.56
N SER A 72 -1.20 -13.32 11.64
CA SER A 72 -2.58 -13.72 11.44
C SER A 72 -2.92 -14.87 12.38
N PRO A 73 -4.08 -14.84 13.08
CA PRO A 73 -4.51 -15.99 13.85
C PRO A 73 -4.85 -17.20 12.98
N MET A 74 -5.03 -17.00 11.68
CA MET A 74 -5.37 -18.04 10.72
C MET A 74 -4.14 -18.68 10.07
N TYR A 75 -2.97 -18.07 10.19
CA TYR A 75 -1.75 -18.55 9.55
C TYR A 75 -0.62 -18.65 10.57
N ILE A 76 0.26 -19.63 10.38
CA ILE A 76 1.44 -19.80 11.24
C ILE A 76 2.42 -18.67 11.04
N ASP A 77 2.58 -18.21 9.80
CA ASP A 77 3.54 -17.15 9.45
C ASP A 77 2.86 -15.77 9.43
N SER A 78 3.64 -14.75 9.65
CA SER A 78 3.20 -13.37 9.46
C SER A 78 2.88 -13.11 8.00
N VAL A 79 1.92 -12.22 7.76
CA VAL A 79 1.54 -11.80 6.41
C VAL A 79 1.79 -10.31 6.24
N LEU A 80 2.12 -9.91 5.01
CA LEU A 80 2.17 -8.51 4.64
C LEU A 80 0.83 -8.14 4.02
N TYR A 81 0.11 -7.23 4.68
CA TYR A 81 -1.13 -6.68 4.16
C TYR A 81 -0.83 -5.47 3.30
N ILE A 82 -1.29 -5.52 2.05
CA ILE A 82 -1.23 -4.39 1.13
C ILE A 82 -2.59 -3.70 1.25
N GLN A 83 -2.64 -2.59 1.99
CA GLN A 83 -3.89 -1.87 2.21
C GLN A 83 -4.30 -1.11 0.95
N TRP A 84 -3.35 -0.49 0.27
CA TRP A 84 -3.60 0.22 -0.98
C TRP A 84 -2.28 0.51 -1.68
N VAL A 85 -2.29 0.42 -3.02
CA VAL A 85 -1.17 0.78 -3.88
C VAL A 85 -1.69 1.66 -5.01
N TRP A 86 -0.99 2.75 -5.25
CA TRP A 86 -1.27 3.62 -6.38
C TRP A 86 0.03 3.95 -7.10
N ILE A 87 0.00 3.90 -8.43
CA ILE A 87 1.13 4.30 -9.27
C ILE A 87 0.58 5.19 -10.39
N ASP A 88 1.22 6.36 -10.56
CA ASP A 88 0.89 7.28 -11.64
C ASP A 88 1.02 6.56 -12.98
N PRO A 89 -0.02 6.60 -13.84
CA PRO A 89 0.02 5.93 -15.15
C PRO A 89 1.15 6.39 -16.07
N HIS A 90 1.72 7.58 -15.84
CA HIS A 90 2.85 8.09 -16.61
C HIS A 90 4.18 7.40 -16.26
N TYR A 91 4.20 6.57 -15.22
CA TYR A 91 5.40 5.88 -14.73
C TYR A 91 5.16 4.37 -14.63
N PRO A 92 4.85 3.69 -15.76
CA PRO A 92 4.50 2.26 -15.72
C PRO A 92 5.65 1.36 -15.25
N SER A 93 6.89 1.80 -15.38
CA SER A 93 8.06 1.06 -14.90
C SER A 93 8.07 0.87 -13.37
N LEU A 94 7.32 1.70 -12.63
CA LEU A 94 7.25 1.59 -11.17
C LEU A 94 6.50 0.34 -10.70
N TRP A 95 5.68 -0.29 -11.54
CA TRP A 95 5.04 -1.55 -11.17
C TRP A 95 6.08 -2.63 -10.87
N LYS A 96 7.07 -2.77 -11.75
CA LYS A 96 8.15 -3.75 -11.56
C LYS A 96 9.01 -3.41 -10.34
N LYS A 97 9.38 -2.13 -10.18
CA LYS A 97 10.14 -1.67 -9.02
C LYS A 97 9.37 -1.85 -7.72
N GLY A 98 8.09 -1.54 -7.74
CA GLY A 98 7.22 -1.70 -6.58
C GLY A 98 7.11 -3.14 -6.13
N MET A 99 6.90 -4.07 -7.06
CA MET A 99 6.87 -5.49 -6.71
C MET A 99 8.20 -5.97 -6.16
N LYS A 100 9.31 -5.56 -6.75
CA LYS A 100 10.64 -5.88 -6.24
C LYS A 100 10.81 -5.38 -4.81
N PHE A 101 10.36 -4.15 -4.54
CA PHE A 101 10.38 -3.55 -3.21
C PHE A 101 9.57 -4.38 -2.20
N LEU A 102 8.35 -4.79 -2.57
CA LEU A 102 7.51 -5.63 -1.70
C LEU A 102 8.17 -6.98 -1.40
N TYR A 103 8.76 -7.62 -2.39
CA TYR A 103 9.49 -8.88 -2.18
C TYR A 103 10.69 -8.70 -1.26
N GLU A 104 11.41 -7.60 -1.37
CA GLU A 104 12.55 -7.31 -0.51
C GLU A 104 12.13 -7.12 0.95
N ILE A 105 11.00 -6.42 1.19
CA ILE A 105 10.42 -6.29 2.54
C ILE A 105 10.09 -7.67 3.09
N CYS A 106 9.41 -8.50 2.32
CA CYS A 106 9.03 -9.83 2.76
C CYS A 106 10.25 -10.68 3.12
N ARG A 107 11.31 -10.64 2.30
CA ARG A 107 12.55 -11.38 2.58
C ARG A 107 13.25 -10.87 3.83
N GLN A 108 13.29 -9.55 4.00
CA GLN A 108 13.97 -8.94 5.14
C GLN A 108 13.34 -9.34 6.47
N PHE A 109 12.01 -9.46 6.50
CA PHE A 109 11.25 -9.75 7.72
C PHE A 109 10.73 -11.20 7.80
N GLY A 110 11.14 -12.06 6.87
CA GLY A 110 10.72 -13.46 6.88
C GLY A 110 9.24 -13.67 6.61
N ILE A 111 8.61 -12.76 5.88
CA ILE A 111 7.20 -12.84 5.53
C ILE A 111 7.05 -13.69 4.26
N LYS A 112 6.16 -14.67 4.29
CA LYS A 112 5.97 -15.61 3.18
C LYS A 112 4.73 -15.35 2.34
N LYS A 113 3.80 -14.53 2.81
CA LYS A 113 2.56 -14.22 2.11
C LYS A 113 2.30 -12.73 2.05
N MET A 114 1.82 -12.27 0.90
CA MET A 114 1.25 -10.95 0.72
C MET A 114 -0.25 -11.10 0.48
N VAL A 115 -1.04 -10.27 1.13
CA VAL A 115 -2.50 -10.30 1.09
C VAL A 115 -3.03 -8.90 0.84
N GLY A 116 -4.08 -8.79 0.08
CA GLY A 116 -4.76 -7.51 -0.13
C GLY A 116 -6.22 -7.72 -0.49
N ASN A 117 -7.01 -6.65 -0.39
CA ASN A 117 -8.41 -6.69 -0.77
C ASN A 117 -8.52 -6.53 -2.30
N VAL A 118 -9.20 -7.45 -2.96
CA VAL A 118 -9.34 -7.46 -4.43
C VAL A 118 -9.98 -6.17 -4.96
N ARG A 119 -10.80 -5.49 -4.16
CA ARG A 119 -11.42 -4.21 -4.55
C ARG A 119 -10.44 -3.04 -4.49
N ARG A 120 -9.36 -3.16 -3.71
CA ARG A 120 -8.38 -2.08 -3.48
C ARG A 120 -7.09 -2.25 -4.25
N LEU A 121 -6.77 -3.49 -4.64
CA LEU A 121 -5.58 -3.75 -5.44
C LEU A 121 -5.90 -3.66 -6.92
N PRO A 122 -5.06 -2.98 -7.71
CA PRO A 122 -5.22 -2.97 -9.15
C PRO A 122 -5.21 -4.39 -9.73
N GLU A 123 -5.97 -4.59 -10.80
CA GLU A 123 -6.09 -5.88 -11.49
C GLU A 123 -4.74 -6.47 -11.91
N ILE A 124 -3.74 -5.62 -12.12
CA ILE A 124 -2.39 -6.03 -12.51
C ILE A 124 -1.77 -7.01 -11.51
N PHE A 125 -2.15 -6.95 -10.22
CA PHE A 125 -1.67 -7.89 -9.22
C PHE A 125 -2.10 -9.33 -9.55
N GLN A 126 -3.34 -9.51 -9.98
CA GLN A 126 -3.83 -10.82 -10.40
C GLN A 126 -3.29 -11.24 -11.77
N ARG A 127 -3.27 -10.30 -12.71
CA ARG A 127 -2.95 -10.59 -14.10
C ARG A 127 -1.45 -10.84 -14.34
N LYS A 128 -0.58 -10.06 -13.68
CA LYS A 128 0.87 -10.10 -13.95
C LYS A 128 1.74 -10.57 -12.78
N PHE A 129 1.27 -10.42 -11.55
CA PHE A 129 2.10 -10.66 -10.37
C PHE A 129 1.72 -11.91 -9.58
N GLY A 130 0.87 -12.74 -10.14
CA GLY A 130 0.57 -14.05 -9.58
C GLY A 130 -0.31 -14.05 -8.34
N PHE A 131 -0.98 -12.95 -8.02
CA PHE A 131 -1.96 -12.92 -6.95
C PHE A 131 -3.20 -13.68 -7.35
N VAL A 132 -3.72 -14.50 -6.45
CA VAL A 132 -4.94 -15.27 -6.67
C VAL A 132 -5.97 -14.87 -5.61
N GLN A 133 -7.24 -14.84 -6.01
CA GLN A 133 -8.32 -14.59 -5.07
C GLN A 133 -8.61 -15.86 -4.27
N THR A 134 -8.41 -15.78 -2.95
CA THR A 134 -8.59 -16.94 -2.06
C THR A 134 -9.89 -16.88 -1.27
N ASP A 135 -10.40 -15.64 -0.99
CA ASP A 135 -11.59 -15.42 -0.20
C ASP A 135 -12.53 -14.46 -0.89
N ALA A 136 -13.82 -14.60 -0.61
CA ALA A 136 -14.84 -13.64 -1.02
C ALA A 136 -15.38 -12.89 0.20
N ILE A 137 -15.74 -11.62 0.00
CA ILE A 137 -16.40 -10.82 1.04
C ILE A 137 -17.91 -11.06 0.92
N ILE A 138 -18.54 -11.39 2.05
CA ILE A 138 -19.98 -11.47 2.16
C ILE A 138 -20.46 -10.24 2.90
N GLU A 139 -21.41 -9.52 2.29
CA GLU A 139 -21.85 -8.22 2.79
C GLU A 139 -23.37 -8.19 2.89
N LYS A 140 -23.87 -7.55 3.95
CA LYS A 140 -25.28 -7.26 4.11
C LYS A 140 -25.46 -5.91 4.78
N GLU A 141 -26.29 -5.05 4.20
CA GLU A 141 -26.69 -3.81 4.88
C GLU A 141 -27.58 -4.12 6.07
N VAL A 142 -27.30 -3.44 7.18
CA VAL A 142 -28.08 -3.53 8.41
C VAL A 142 -28.91 -2.26 8.52
N VAL A 143 -30.21 -2.42 8.54
CA VAL A 143 -31.17 -1.31 8.57
C VAL A 143 -31.62 -1.03 10.00
#